data_9a52161a89e925c7bc2b247069a03a14
#
_entry.id   9a52161a89e925c7bc2b247069a03a14
#
_cell.length_a   1.000
_cell.length_b   1.000
_cell.length_c   1.000
_cell.angle_alpha   90.00
_cell.angle_beta   90.00
_cell.angle_gamma   90.00
#
_symmetry.space_group_name_H-M   'P 1'
#
loop_
_entity.id
_entity.type
_entity.pdbx_description
1 polymer ?
#
loop_
_entity_poly.entity_id
_entity_poly.type
_entity_poly.pdbx_seq_one_letter_code
_entity_poly.pdbx_strand_id
1 'polypeptide(L)'
;MKIGIITHPLYTNYGGLLQAYALQTTLERLGHEAFEIEIKRKKRQLPFWKLPLSISKRILKKYVLGCKMQKILVEKYENHIWPIITQNTQQFVDKYLNQILIENYDDLDHDFDAFIVGSDQVWRYKYYPWFGNDIANVYLKFASPQSIKIAYACLLYTSDAADDRISVD
;
A
#
# COMPACT_ATOMS: atom_id res chain seq x y z
N MET A 1 5.28 19.14 16.46
CA MET A 1 6.10 18.48 15.42
C MET A 1 5.19 18.03 14.31
N LYS A 2 5.66 18.15 13.06
CA LYS A 2 4.99 17.61 11.88
C LYS A 2 5.52 16.19 11.61
N ILE A 3 4.66 15.20 11.66
CA ILE A 3 5.04 13.78 11.63
C ILE A 3 4.41 13.10 10.42
N GLY A 4 5.22 12.46 9.60
CA GLY A 4 4.78 11.62 8.49
C GLY A 4 4.65 10.15 8.92
N ILE A 5 3.52 9.53 8.66
CA ILE A 5 3.26 8.11 8.94
C ILE A 5 3.26 7.36 7.61
N ILE A 6 4.02 6.26 7.55
CA ILE A 6 4.10 5.37 6.39
C ILE A 6 3.62 3.99 6.82
N THR A 7 2.46 3.60 6.32
CA THR A 7 1.83 2.32 6.63
C THR A 7 1.40 1.59 5.37
N HIS A 8 0.74 0.44 5.53
CA HIS A 8 0.12 -0.27 4.41
C HIS A 8 -0.99 0.57 3.77
N PRO A 9 -1.26 0.37 2.45
CA PRO A 9 -2.34 1.07 1.77
C PRO A 9 -3.67 0.95 2.48
N LEU A 10 -4.37 2.07 2.64
CA LEU A 10 -5.57 2.22 3.46
C LEU A 10 -6.89 1.84 2.75
N TYR A 11 -6.82 1.02 1.67
CA TYR A 11 -7.98 0.83 0.80
C TYR A 11 -8.91 -0.32 1.21
N THR A 12 -8.37 -1.48 1.57
CA THR A 12 -9.16 -2.71 1.77
C THR A 12 -8.89 -3.41 3.08
N ASN A 13 -7.85 -3.02 3.81
CA ASN A 13 -7.48 -3.60 5.09
C ASN A 13 -8.05 -2.77 6.23
N TYR A 14 -9.22 -3.18 6.76
CA TYR A 14 -9.86 -2.48 7.88
C TYR A 14 -9.00 -2.44 9.15
N GLY A 15 -8.24 -3.51 9.42
CA GLY A 15 -7.33 -3.53 10.57
C GLY A 15 -6.22 -2.48 10.45
N GLY A 16 -5.57 -2.42 9.29
CA GLY A 16 -4.56 -1.40 9.00
C GLY A 16 -5.13 0.02 9.05
N LEU A 17 -6.34 0.22 8.52
CA LEU A 17 -7.03 1.51 8.56
C LEU A 17 -7.29 2.00 10.00
N LEU A 18 -7.76 1.11 10.86
CA LEU A 18 -7.99 1.45 12.27
C LEU A 18 -6.70 1.68 13.04
N GLN A 19 -5.63 0.96 12.72
CA GLN A 19 -4.30 1.19 13.31
C GLN A 19 -3.73 2.56 12.89
N ALA A 20 -3.83 2.93 11.62
CA ALA A 20 -3.43 4.24 11.12
C ALA A 20 -4.20 5.36 11.84
N TYR A 21 -5.52 5.25 11.92
CA TYR A 21 -6.37 6.20 12.63
C TYR A 21 -6.01 6.32 14.12
N ALA A 22 -5.77 5.19 14.79
CA ALA A 22 -5.40 5.20 16.20
C ALA A 22 -4.02 5.85 16.42
N LEU A 23 -3.05 5.57 15.56
CA LEU A 23 -1.73 6.18 15.64
C LEU A 23 -1.80 7.69 15.39
N GLN A 24 -2.44 8.13 14.30
CA GLN A 24 -2.64 9.55 14.00
C GLN A 24 -3.31 10.26 15.18
N THR A 25 -4.45 9.73 15.66
CA THR A 25 -5.19 10.33 16.79
C THR A 25 -4.35 10.41 18.06
N THR A 26 -3.51 9.41 18.32
CA THR A 26 -2.62 9.41 19.49
C THR A 26 -1.58 10.51 19.39
N LEU A 27 -0.95 10.66 18.22
CA LEU A 27 0.04 11.72 17.97
C LEU A 27 -0.59 13.11 18.08
N GLU A 28 -1.79 13.29 17.53
CA GLU A 28 -2.53 14.55 17.63
C GLU A 28 -2.87 14.91 19.09
N ARG A 29 -3.28 13.92 19.90
CA ARG A 29 -3.53 14.11 21.35
C ARG A 29 -2.28 14.48 22.13
N LEU A 30 -1.10 14.07 21.62
CA LEU A 30 0.20 14.46 22.17
C LEU A 30 0.67 15.85 21.69
N GLY A 31 -0.14 16.54 20.90
CA GLY A 31 0.13 17.90 20.41
C GLY A 31 1.02 17.93 19.14
N HIS A 32 1.01 16.86 18.34
CA HIS A 32 1.71 16.81 17.07
C HIS A 32 0.73 16.94 15.89
N GLU A 33 1.24 17.33 14.74
CA GLU A 33 0.51 17.25 13.46
C GLU A 33 0.93 15.96 12.76
N ALA A 34 -0.01 15.05 12.56
CA ALA A 34 0.27 13.74 11.98
C ALA A 34 -0.42 13.58 10.62
N PHE A 35 0.31 13.04 9.64
CA PHE A 35 -0.13 12.86 8.26
C PHE A 35 0.19 11.45 7.77
N GLU A 36 -0.80 10.77 7.21
CA GLU A 36 -0.60 9.51 6.51
C GLU A 36 -0.06 9.77 5.10
N ILE A 37 1.16 9.29 4.82
CA ILE A 37 1.83 9.46 3.53
C ILE A 37 1.65 8.21 2.69
N GLU A 38 0.99 8.34 1.55
CA GLU A 38 0.70 7.22 0.68
C GLU A 38 1.04 7.54 -0.78
N ILE A 39 1.59 6.55 -1.49
CA ILE A 39 1.81 6.66 -2.93
C ILE A 39 0.47 6.52 -3.65
N LYS A 40 0.18 7.50 -4.50
CA LYS A 40 -1.02 7.52 -5.33
C LYS A 40 -1.12 6.26 -6.19
N ARG A 41 -2.21 5.53 -6.04
CA ARG A 41 -2.45 4.33 -6.83
C ARG A 41 -2.52 4.65 -8.31
N LYS A 42 -1.64 4.07 -9.10
CA LYS A 42 -1.71 4.13 -10.56
C LYS A 42 -2.71 3.10 -11.08
N LYS A 43 -3.58 3.51 -12.01
CA LYS A 43 -4.48 2.58 -12.69
C LYS A 43 -3.65 1.53 -13.42
N ARG A 44 -4.01 0.26 -13.20
CA ARG A 44 -3.30 -0.85 -13.83
C ARG A 44 -3.61 -0.84 -15.34
N GLN A 45 -2.58 -0.68 -16.15
CA GLN A 45 -2.68 -0.65 -17.61
C GLN A 45 -1.61 -1.56 -18.21
N LEU A 46 -2.01 -2.39 -19.18
CA LEU A 46 -1.04 -3.10 -20.00
C LEU A 46 -0.69 -2.21 -21.19
N PRO A 47 0.61 -2.11 -21.56
CA PRO A 47 1.01 -1.47 -22.79
C PRO A 47 0.26 -2.08 -23.99
N PHE A 48 -0.22 -1.24 -24.89
CA PHE A 48 -1.07 -1.63 -26.00
C PHE A 48 -0.47 -2.79 -26.83
N TRP A 49 0.84 -2.77 -27.06
CA TRP A 49 1.55 -3.81 -27.82
C TRP A 49 1.65 -5.17 -27.08
N LYS A 50 1.54 -5.21 -25.74
CA LYS A 50 1.49 -6.46 -24.95
C LYS A 50 0.10 -7.05 -24.80
N LEU A 51 -0.94 -6.28 -25.15
CA LEU A 51 -2.33 -6.66 -24.95
C LEU A 51 -2.70 -7.97 -25.67
N PRO A 52 -2.43 -8.14 -26.99
CA PRO A 52 -2.83 -9.35 -27.72
C PRO A 52 -2.13 -10.60 -27.17
N LEU A 53 -0.83 -10.51 -26.87
CA LEU A 53 -0.07 -11.62 -26.31
C LEU A 53 -0.52 -12.02 -24.89
N SER A 54 -0.88 -11.04 -24.08
CA SER A 54 -1.39 -11.29 -22.74
C SER A 54 -2.78 -11.93 -22.78
N ILE A 55 -3.65 -11.45 -23.65
CA ILE A 55 -5.00 -11.99 -23.84
C ILE A 55 -4.93 -13.42 -24.35
N SER A 56 -4.12 -13.70 -25.39
CA SER A 56 -3.99 -15.05 -25.96
C SER A 56 -3.48 -16.06 -24.92
N LYS A 57 -2.46 -15.69 -24.13
CA LYS A 57 -1.97 -16.55 -23.03
C LYS A 57 -3.05 -16.82 -21.97
N ARG A 58 -3.88 -15.83 -21.65
CA ARG A 58 -4.97 -15.99 -20.65
C ARG A 58 -6.10 -16.86 -21.20
N ILE A 59 -6.45 -16.71 -22.49
CA ILE A 59 -7.41 -17.59 -23.17
C ILE A 59 -6.92 -19.02 -23.16
N LEU A 60 -5.67 -19.26 -23.55
CA LEU A 60 -5.07 -20.58 -23.56
C LEU A 60 -5.10 -21.22 -22.16
N LYS A 61 -4.67 -20.46 -21.11
CA LYS A 61 -4.73 -20.95 -19.73
C LYS A 61 -6.15 -21.30 -19.28
N LYS A 62 -7.14 -20.49 -19.65
CA LYS A 62 -8.53 -20.69 -19.24
C LYS A 62 -9.19 -21.87 -19.95
N TYR A 63 -9.02 -21.99 -21.27
CA TYR A 63 -9.78 -22.95 -22.07
C TYR A 63 -9.01 -24.24 -22.36
N VAL A 64 -7.68 -24.21 -22.43
CA VAL A 64 -6.86 -25.40 -22.74
C VAL A 64 -6.31 -26.03 -21.46
N LEU A 65 -5.83 -25.23 -20.50
CA LEU A 65 -5.25 -25.73 -19.25
C LEU A 65 -6.25 -25.81 -18.09
N GLY A 66 -7.54 -25.47 -18.34
CA GLY A 66 -8.59 -25.57 -17.30
C GLY A 66 -8.39 -24.71 -16.06
N CYS A 67 -7.45 -23.73 -16.11
CA CYS A 67 -7.18 -22.88 -14.96
C CYS A 67 -8.40 -22.02 -14.61
N LYS A 68 -8.82 -22.00 -13.35
CA LYS A 68 -9.93 -21.18 -12.82
C LYS A 68 -9.56 -19.69 -12.87
N MET A 69 -9.56 -19.08 -14.04
CA MET A 69 -9.38 -17.63 -14.21
C MET A 69 -10.75 -16.96 -14.34
N GLN A 70 -11.06 -16.06 -13.42
CA GLN A 70 -12.37 -15.39 -13.41
C GLN A 70 -12.58 -14.43 -14.58
N LYS A 71 -11.57 -13.67 -14.98
CA LYS A 71 -11.67 -12.65 -16.04
C LYS A 71 -10.44 -12.66 -16.95
N ILE A 72 -10.65 -12.45 -18.24
CA ILE A 72 -9.59 -12.34 -19.26
C ILE A 72 -8.96 -10.93 -19.23
N LEU A 73 -9.79 -9.90 -19.11
CA LEU A 73 -9.38 -8.49 -19.00
C LEU A 73 -9.29 -8.07 -17.54
N VAL A 74 -8.33 -8.66 -16.81
CA VAL A 74 -8.17 -8.48 -15.36
C VAL A 74 -7.97 -7.01 -15.01
N GLU A 75 -7.11 -6.30 -15.75
CA GLU A 75 -6.78 -4.90 -15.48
C GLU A 75 -7.99 -3.98 -15.61
N LYS A 76 -8.81 -4.18 -16.64
CA LYS A 76 -10.05 -3.42 -16.84
C LYS A 76 -11.05 -3.71 -15.73
N TYR A 77 -11.18 -4.98 -15.36
CA TYR A 77 -12.06 -5.39 -14.29
C TYR A 77 -11.61 -4.84 -12.93
N GLU A 78 -10.32 -4.96 -12.58
CA GLU A 78 -9.77 -4.42 -11.35
C GLU A 78 -9.97 -2.90 -11.26
N ASN A 79 -9.71 -2.16 -12.34
CA ASN A 79 -9.91 -0.71 -12.35
C ASN A 79 -11.40 -0.30 -12.25
N HIS A 80 -12.32 -1.15 -12.74
CA HIS A 80 -13.76 -0.90 -12.64
C HIS A 80 -14.29 -1.20 -11.23
N ILE A 81 -13.87 -2.30 -10.63
CA ILE A 81 -14.37 -2.72 -9.32
C ILE A 81 -13.73 -1.96 -8.16
N TRP A 82 -12.51 -1.44 -8.35
CA TRP A 82 -11.77 -0.76 -7.31
C TRP A 82 -12.53 0.35 -6.59
N PRO A 83 -13.14 1.34 -7.27
CA PRO A 83 -13.89 2.39 -6.59
C PRO A 83 -15.10 1.85 -5.82
N ILE A 84 -15.65 0.71 -6.24
CA ILE A 84 -16.79 0.08 -5.56
C ILE A 84 -16.33 -0.56 -4.23
N ILE A 85 -15.25 -1.33 -4.25
CA ILE A 85 -14.77 -2.03 -3.05
C ILE A 85 -14.11 -1.09 -2.04
N THR A 86 -13.60 0.06 -2.50
CA THR A 86 -12.95 1.04 -1.62
C THR A 86 -13.88 2.17 -1.20
N GLN A 87 -15.13 2.20 -1.63
CA GLN A 87 -16.05 3.30 -1.39
C GLN A 87 -16.18 3.67 0.09
N ASN A 88 -16.40 2.69 0.94
CA ASN A 88 -16.61 2.93 2.37
C ASN A 88 -15.32 3.26 3.11
N THR A 89 -14.22 2.58 2.75
CA THR A 89 -12.91 2.87 3.34
C THR A 89 -12.39 4.23 2.93
N GLN A 90 -12.62 4.65 1.68
CA GLN A 90 -12.26 5.97 1.22
C GLN A 90 -13.04 7.08 1.96
N GLN A 91 -14.33 6.90 2.19
CA GLN A 91 -15.12 7.84 3.00
C GLN A 91 -14.59 7.98 4.42
N PHE A 92 -14.12 6.87 5.01
CA PHE A 92 -13.49 6.91 6.32
C PHE A 92 -12.15 7.66 6.28
N VAL A 93 -11.29 7.36 5.30
CA VAL A 93 -10.00 8.05 5.10
C VAL A 93 -10.23 9.55 4.94
N ASP A 94 -11.10 9.95 4.01
CA ASP A 94 -11.39 11.37 3.71
C ASP A 94 -11.94 12.14 4.92
N LYS A 95 -12.62 11.44 5.84
CA LYS A 95 -13.24 12.07 7.00
C LYS A 95 -12.35 12.13 8.23
N TYR A 96 -11.51 11.13 8.43
CA TYR A 96 -10.83 10.92 9.72
C TYR A 96 -9.31 10.91 9.64
N LEU A 97 -8.72 10.81 8.45
CA LEU A 97 -7.28 10.77 8.28
C LEU A 97 -6.76 11.98 7.52
N ASN A 98 -5.64 12.51 7.97
CA ASN A 98 -4.89 13.55 7.27
C ASN A 98 -3.98 12.89 6.23
N GLN A 99 -4.52 12.57 5.06
CA GLN A 99 -3.78 11.86 4.02
C GLN A 99 -3.04 12.80 3.08
N ILE A 100 -1.77 12.51 2.81
CA ILE A 100 -0.95 13.15 1.77
C ILE A 100 -0.66 12.11 0.68
N LEU A 101 -1.19 12.35 -0.52
CA LEU A 101 -0.95 11.49 -1.68
C LEU A 101 0.23 12.02 -2.50
N ILE A 102 1.28 11.20 -2.64
CA ILE A 102 2.49 11.52 -3.39
C ILE A 102 2.63 10.63 -4.64
N GLU A 103 3.36 11.09 -5.65
CA GLU A 103 3.73 10.25 -6.80
C GLU A 103 5.00 9.42 -6.49
N ASN A 104 5.97 10.03 -5.81
CA ASN A 104 7.21 9.41 -5.34
C ASN A 104 7.59 9.99 -3.99
N TYR A 105 8.38 9.28 -3.19
CA TYR A 105 8.87 9.78 -1.91
C TYR A 105 9.85 10.95 -2.05
N ASP A 106 10.55 11.05 -3.19
CA ASP A 106 11.44 12.17 -3.49
C ASP A 106 10.69 13.51 -3.71
N ASP A 107 9.38 13.42 -4.01
CA ASP A 107 8.50 14.59 -4.15
C ASP A 107 7.98 15.10 -2.80
N LEU A 108 8.28 14.39 -1.72
CA LEU A 108 7.81 14.76 -0.40
C LEU A 108 8.59 15.98 0.10
N ASP A 109 7.85 16.99 0.53
CA ASP A 109 8.43 18.18 1.12
C ASP A 109 9.24 17.81 2.38
N HIS A 110 10.42 18.40 2.52
CA HIS A 110 11.36 18.09 3.61
C HIS A 110 10.97 18.71 4.97
N ASP A 111 9.78 19.29 5.07
CA ASP A 111 9.28 19.98 6.27
C ASP A 111 8.80 19.06 7.41
N PHE A 112 9.09 17.76 7.33
CA PHE A 112 8.72 16.82 8.39
C PHE A 112 9.82 16.70 9.44
N ASP A 113 9.45 16.92 10.70
CA ASP A 113 10.36 16.75 11.85
C ASP A 113 10.65 15.28 12.13
N ALA A 114 9.66 14.41 11.88
CA ALA A 114 9.77 12.98 12.14
C ALA A 114 9.01 12.14 11.12
N PHE A 115 9.45 10.91 10.94
CA PHE A 115 8.75 9.88 10.18
C PHE A 115 8.58 8.62 11.02
N ILE A 116 7.38 8.05 10.98
CA ILE A 116 7.04 6.78 11.62
C ILE A 116 6.69 5.78 10.53
N VAL A 117 7.39 4.65 10.50
CA VAL A 117 7.05 3.52 9.63
C VAL A 117 6.41 2.41 10.45
N GLY A 118 5.34 1.86 9.99
CA GLY A 118 4.56 0.79 10.64
C GLY A 118 3.06 1.08 10.57
N SER A 119 2.27 0.26 11.10
CA SER A 119 2.50 -1.01 11.82
C SER A 119 2.55 -2.21 10.86
N ASP A 120 2.60 -3.42 11.45
CA ASP A 120 2.50 -4.69 10.73
C ASP A 120 3.71 -5.00 9.81
N GLN A 121 3.51 -5.75 8.73
CA GLN A 121 4.54 -6.33 7.87
C GLN A 121 5.05 -5.35 6.79
N VAL A 122 5.19 -4.08 7.10
CA VAL A 122 5.62 -3.07 6.12
C VAL A 122 6.98 -3.39 5.46
N TRP A 123 7.83 -4.15 6.14
CA TRP A 123 9.16 -4.56 5.65
C TRP A 123 9.16 -5.86 4.83
N ARG A 124 7.99 -6.48 4.60
CA ARG A 124 7.89 -7.68 3.78
C ARG A 124 8.04 -7.31 2.29
N TYR A 125 8.97 -7.96 1.57
CA TYR A 125 9.27 -7.67 0.17
C TYR A 125 8.03 -7.72 -0.76
N LYS A 126 7.03 -8.53 -0.44
CA LYS A 126 5.75 -8.66 -1.14
C LYS A 126 5.01 -7.32 -1.28
N TYR A 127 5.27 -6.39 -0.38
CA TYR A 127 4.57 -5.11 -0.30
C TYR A 127 5.35 -3.93 -0.90
N TYR A 128 6.58 -4.14 -1.39
CA TYR A 128 7.40 -3.09 -2.01
C TYR A 128 6.71 -2.33 -3.15
N PRO A 129 5.87 -2.98 -4.02
CA PRO A 129 5.17 -2.26 -5.04
C PRO A 129 4.28 -1.12 -4.52
N TRP A 130 3.84 -1.21 -3.28
CA TRP A 130 3.03 -0.16 -2.64
C TRP A 130 3.87 1.01 -2.15
N PHE A 131 5.18 0.81 -2.01
CA PHE A 131 6.14 1.80 -1.53
C PHE A 131 7.09 2.27 -2.65
N GLY A 132 6.60 2.34 -3.89
CA GLY A 132 7.37 2.82 -5.03
C GLY A 132 8.38 1.81 -5.60
N ASN A 133 8.21 0.51 -5.32
CA ASN A 133 9.12 -0.58 -5.73
C ASN A 133 10.54 -0.46 -5.16
N ASP A 134 10.76 0.39 -4.18
CA ASP A 134 12.05 0.51 -3.48
C ASP A 134 11.88 0.24 -1.99
N ILE A 135 12.57 -0.79 -1.51
CA ILE A 135 12.59 -1.13 -0.09
C ILE A 135 13.19 -0.01 0.76
N ALA A 136 14.09 0.78 0.21
CA ALA A 136 14.72 1.87 0.93
C ALA A 136 13.70 2.89 1.45
N ASN A 137 12.53 2.99 0.81
CA ASN A 137 11.45 3.88 1.23
C ASN A 137 10.85 3.48 2.58
N VAL A 138 10.67 2.17 2.84
CA VAL A 138 10.17 1.69 4.15
C VAL A 138 11.24 1.70 5.23
N TYR A 139 12.50 1.95 4.87
CA TYR A 139 13.60 2.25 5.79
C TYR A 139 13.89 3.76 5.90
N LEU A 140 12.98 4.59 5.37
CA LEU A 140 13.03 6.05 5.47
C LEU A 140 14.32 6.66 4.90
N LYS A 141 14.84 6.09 3.78
CA LYS A 141 16.04 6.61 3.13
C LYS A 141 15.84 8.01 2.55
N PHE A 142 14.62 8.33 2.09
CA PHE A 142 14.25 9.63 1.56
C PHE A 142 14.22 10.73 2.63
N ALA A 143 14.03 10.35 3.91
CA ALA A 143 13.93 11.31 5.01
C ALA A 143 15.26 12.00 5.28
N SER A 144 15.19 13.30 5.57
CA SER A 144 16.36 14.10 5.94
C SER A 144 17.16 13.44 7.07
N PRO A 145 18.51 13.58 7.09
CA PRO A 145 19.32 13.12 8.21
C PRO A 145 18.93 13.75 9.55
N GLN A 146 18.35 14.94 9.54
CA GLN A 146 17.89 15.65 10.74
C GLN A 146 16.52 15.18 11.23
N SER A 147 15.71 14.53 10.39
CA SER A 147 14.40 14.03 10.79
C SER A 147 14.53 12.81 11.71
N ILE A 148 13.69 12.75 12.73
CA ILE A 148 13.59 11.59 13.62
C ILE A 148 12.94 10.45 12.85
N LYS A 149 13.54 9.26 12.92
CA LYS A 149 13.07 8.05 12.23
C LYS A 149 12.65 7.00 13.24
N ILE A 150 11.39 6.59 13.19
CA ILE A 150 10.79 5.67 14.16
C ILE A 150 10.19 4.46 13.42
N ALA A 151 10.49 3.26 13.91
CA ALA A 151 9.81 2.03 13.54
C ALA A 151 8.80 1.68 14.64
N TYR A 152 7.50 1.66 14.29
CA TYR A 152 6.42 1.40 15.24
C TYR A 152 5.71 0.09 14.92
N ALA A 153 5.75 -0.87 15.84
CA ALA A 153 5.05 -2.15 15.73
C ALA A 153 5.27 -2.87 14.38
N CYS A 154 6.47 -2.77 13.82
CA CYS A 154 6.84 -3.45 12.58
C CYS A 154 7.12 -4.93 12.84
N LEU A 155 6.58 -5.80 12.00
CA LEU A 155 6.80 -7.24 12.06
C LEU A 155 7.82 -7.68 11.01
N LEU A 156 8.85 -8.42 11.46
CA LEU A 156 9.91 -9.00 10.64
C LEU A 156 9.68 -10.51 10.44
N TYR A 157 8.53 -10.90 9.91
CA TYR A 157 8.32 -12.31 9.55
C TYR A 157 8.86 -12.58 8.16
N THR A 158 9.83 -13.47 8.05
CA THR A 158 10.37 -13.95 6.77
C THR A 158 9.50 -15.05 6.16
N SER A 159 8.76 -15.80 6.99
CA SER A 159 7.73 -16.76 6.58
C SER A 159 6.64 -16.78 7.64
N ASP A 160 5.39 -16.69 7.23
CA ASP A 160 4.26 -16.98 8.09
C ASP A 160 3.95 -18.46 7.92
N ALA A 161 4.13 -19.26 8.97
CA ALA A 161 3.82 -20.68 8.98
C ALA A 161 2.33 -20.99 8.67
N ALA A 162 1.47 -19.98 8.74
CA ALA A 162 0.07 -20.06 8.33
C ALA A 162 -0.12 -19.83 6.82
N ASP A 163 0.71 -19.01 6.18
CA ASP A 163 0.66 -18.72 4.73
C ASP A 163 1.20 -19.91 3.91
N ASP A 164 2.14 -20.68 4.48
CA ASP A 164 2.70 -21.88 3.81
C ASP A 164 1.70 -23.06 3.76
N ARG A 165 0.62 -23.03 4.55
CA ARG A 165 -0.42 -24.06 4.53
C ARG A 165 -1.51 -23.86 3.48
N ILE A 166 -1.57 -22.69 2.84
CA ILE A 166 -2.58 -22.36 1.81
C ILE A 166 -2.08 -22.67 0.39
N SER A 167 -0.82 -23.06 0.22
CA SER A 167 -0.24 -23.37 -1.09
C SER A 167 -0.21 -24.88 -1.42
N VAL A 168 -0.91 -25.71 -0.67
CA VAL A 168 -1.07 -27.13 -0.95
C VAL A 168 -2.57 -27.42 -1.14
N ASP A 169 -3.02 -27.26 -2.39
CA ASP A 169 -3.94 -28.14 -3.14
C ASP A 169 -4.31 -27.50 -4.48
#